data_bb6b219b5f699692917429846482b255
#
_entry.id   bb6b219b5f699692917429846482b255
#
_cell.length_a   1.000
_cell.length_b   1.000
_cell.length_c   1.000
_cell.angle_alpha   90.00
_cell.angle_beta   90.00
_cell.angle_gamma   90.00
#
_symmetry.space_group_name_H-M   'P 1'
#
loop_
_entity.id
_entity.type
_entity.pdbx_description
1 polymer ?
#
loop_
_entity_poly.entity_id
_entity_poly.type
_entity_poly.pdbx_seq_one_letter_code
_entity_poly.pdbx_strand_id
1 'polypeptide(L)'
;MAGFPSVNEQALHLVARELAATLNDVRIALEAAAESPSDKSHIAKAAELMRSARGVLRVVEVYGAALLAEEMELTSRWMAGST
;
A
#
# COMPACT_ATOMS: atom_id res chain seq x y z
N MET A 1 0.49 -25.47 2.06
CA MET A 1 0.83 -24.08 1.80
C MET A 1 -0.01 -23.39 0.77
N ALA A 2 -0.85 -24.11 0.10
CA ALA A 2 -1.61 -23.57 -1.03
C ALA A 2 -2.49 -22.39 -0.64
N GLY A 3 -3.05 -22.39 0.57
CA GLY A 3 -3.93 -21.31 0.99
C GLY A 3 -3.23 -20.02 1.40
N PHE A 4 -1.96 -20.11 1.73
CA PHE A 4 -1.24 -18.96 2.26
C PHE A 4 -1.06 -17.84 1.22
N PRO A 5 -0.61 -18.14 -0.01
CA PRO A 5 -0.51 -17.09 -1.03
C PRO A 5 -1.86 -16.46 -1.38
N SER A 6 -2.93 -17.25 -1.39
CA SER A 6 -4.27 -16.74 -1.68
C SER A 6 -4.71 -15.72 -0.64
N VAL A 7 -4.46 -15.99 0.65
CA VAL A 7 -4.80 -15.06 1.72
C VAL A 7 -4.01 -13.78 1.55
N ASN A 8 -2.72 -13.87 1.23
CA ASN A 8 -1.87 -12.71 1.01
C ASN A 8 -2.32 -11.91 -0.18
N GLU A 9 -2.75 -12.57 -1.26
CA GLU A 9 -3.26 -11.89 -2.44
C GLU A 9 -4.52 -11.10 -2.11
N GLN A 10 -5.44 -11.70 -1.36
CA GLN A 10 -6.66 -11.00 -0.96
C GLN A 10 -6.36 -9.80 -0.09
N ALA A 11 -5.44 -9.95 0.86
CA ALA A 11 -5.04 -8.83 1.71
C ALA A 11 -4.42 -7.71 0.90
N LEU A 12 -3.56 -8.03 -0.06
CA LEU A 12 -2.94 -7.05 -0.94
C LEU A 12 -3.97 -6.35 -1.81
N HIS A 13 -4.96 -7.08 -2.32
CA HIS A 13 -6.05 -6.49 -3.09
C HIS A 13 -6.84 -5.49 -2.27
N LEU A 14 -7.17 -5.85 -1.04
CA LEU A 14 -7.89 -4.95 -0.14
C LEU A 14 -7.11 -3.68 0.13
N VAL A 15 -5.82 -3.82 0.41
CA VAL A 15 -4.95 -2.68 0.68
C VAL A 15 -4.82 -1.80 -0.56
N ALA A 16 -4.67 -2.42 -1.73
CA ALA A 16 -4.57 -1.68 -2.99
C ALA A 16 -5.84 -0.86 -3.26
N ARG A 17 -7.00 -1.43 -2.99
CA ARG A 17 -8.27 -0.73 -3.17
C ARG A 17 -8.41 0.42 -2.19
N GLU A 18 -8.02 0.20 -0.93
CA GLU A 18 -8.03 1.26 0.08
C GLU A 18 -7.10 2.40 -0.31
N LEU A 19 -5.90 2.05 -0.77
CA LEU A 19 -4.93 3.04 -1.20
C LEU A 19 -5.46 3.84 -2.39
N ALA A 20 -6.05 3.15 -3.38
CA ALA A 20 -6.62 3.82 -4.56
C ALA A 20 -7.74 4.78 -4.14
N ALA A 21 -8.59 4.36 -3.21
CA ALA A 21 -9.67 5.22 -2.71
C ALA A 21 -9.10 6.44 -2.00
N THR A 22 -8.09 6.26 -1.16
CA THR A 22 -7.44 7.36 -0.44
C THR A 22 -6.80 8.34 -1.40
N LEU A 23 -6.10 7.83 -2.43
CA LEU A 23 -5.47 8.69 -3.43
C LEU A 23 -6.51 9.47 -4.24
N ASN A 24 -7.65 8.85 -4.51
CA ASN A 24 -8.75 9.55 -5.17
C ASN A 24 -9.27 10.69 -4.29
N ASP A 25 -9.39 10.45 -3.00
CA ASP A 25 -9.81 11.49 -2.06
C ASP A 25 -8.80 12.63 -1.98
N VAL A 26 -7.51 12.31 -2.05
CA VAL A 26 -6.46 13.32 -2.12
C VAL A 26 -6.66 14.18 -3.37
N ARG A 27 -6.91 13.55 -4.51
CA ARG A 27 -7.12 14.27 -5.76
C ARG A 27 -8.31 15.23 -5.65
N ILE A 28 -9.41 14.76 -5.07
CA ILE A 28 -10.60 15.59 -4.88
C ILE A 28 -10.29 16.77 -3.97
N ALA A 29 -9.58 16.54 -2.88
CA ALA A 29 -9.20 17.61 -1.95
C ALA A 29 -8.30 18.65 -2.61
N LEU A 30 -7.36 18.20 -3.44
CA LEU A 30 -6.47 19.11 -4.16
C LEU A 30 -7.23 19.92 -5.21
N GLU A 31 -8.18 19.31 -5.90
CA GLU A 31 -9.03 20.03 -6.85
C GLU A 31 -9.86 21.09 -6.14
N ALA A 32 -10.41 20.77 -4.97
CA ALA A 32 -11.16 21.74 -4.17
C ALA A 32 -10.24 22.88 -3.69
N ALA A 33 -9.01 22.57 -3.34
CA ALA A 33 -8.04 23.59 -2.95
C ALA A 33 -7.72 24.54 -4.10
N ALA A 34 -7.64 24.00 -5.32
CA ALA A 34 -7.39 24.82 -6.49
C ALA A 34 -8.55 25.77 -6.79
N GLU A 35 -9.77 25.33 -6.54
CA GLU A 35 -10.96 26.15 -6.74
C GLU A 35 -11.14 27.23 -5.67
N SER A 36 -10.68 26.95 -4.45
CA SER A 36 -10.80 27.87 -3.32
C SER A 36 -9.45 28.04 -2.62
N PRO A 37 -8.49 28.73 -3.24
CA PRO A 37 -7.13 28.80 -2.67
C PRO A 37 -7.05 29.48 -1.30
N SER A 38 -8.03 30.33 -0.96
CA SER A 38 -8.04 31.00 0.31
C SER A 38 -8.48 30.07 1.46
N ASP A 39 -9.14 28.98 1.14
CA ASP A 39 -9.61 28.02 2.14
C ASP A 39 -8.56 26.93 2.33
N LYS A 40 -7.79 27.07 3.41
CA LYS A 40 -6.68 26.17 3.69
C LYS A 40 -7.13 24.82 4.22
N SER A 41 -8.42 24.65 4.51
CA SER A 41 -8.92 23.37 5.02
C SER A 41 -8.77 22.25 4.01
N HIS A 42 -8.88 22.56 2.72
CA HIS A 42 -8.73 21.55 1.67
C HIS A 42 -7.29 21.05 1.56
N ILE A 43 -6.33 21.94 1.67
CA ILE A 43 -4.91 21.58 1.67
C ILE A 43 -4.59 20.73 2.91
N ALA A 44 -5.11 21.14 4.07
CA ALA A 44 -4.90 20.40 5.30
C ALA A 44 -5.48 18.97 5.19
N LYS A 45 -6.66 18.85 4.59
CA LYS A 45 -7.28 17.55 4.40
C LYS A 45 -6.48 16.68 3.46
N ALA A 46 -5.99 17.25 2.35
CA ALA A 46 -5.15 16.52 1.41
C ALA A 46 -3.88 16.01 2.10
N ALA A 47 -3.24 16.85 2.90
CA ALA A 47 -2.04 16.46 3.64
C ALA A 47 -2.31 15.31 4.61
N GLU A 48 -3.45 15.36 5.30
CA GLU A 48 -3.85 14.30 6.22
C GLU A 48 -4.10 12.99 5.49
N LEU A 49 -4.79 13.04 4.36
CA LEU A 49 -5.05 11.87 3.54
C LEU A 49 -3.75 11.29 2.97
N MET A 50 -2.82 12.14 2.57
CA MET A 50 -1.52 11.68 2.07
C MET A 50 -0.71 11.00 3.18
N ARG A 51 -0.83 11.48 4.40
CA ARG A 51 -0.17 10.85 5.55
C ARG A 51 -0.73 9.44 5.76
N SER A 52 -2.06 9.29 5.65
CA SER A 52 -2.69 7.98 5.73
C SER A 52 -2.20 7.06 4.61
N ALA A 53 -2.12 7.58 3.38
CA ALA A 53 -1.63 6.81 2.25
C ALA A 53 -0.20 6.34 2.47
N ARG A 54 0.66 7.20 3.03
CA ARG A 54 2.04 6.82 3.35
C ARG A 54 2.10 5.69 4.37
N GLY A 55 1.21 5.74 5.38
CA GLY A 55 1.12 4.68 6.37
C GLY A 55 0.77 3.34 5.73
N VAL A 56 -0.22 3.36 4.84
CA VAL A 56 -0.64 2.16 4.12
C VAL A 56 0.49 1.64 3.23
N LEU A 57 1.16 2.54 2.50
CA LEU A 57 2.28 2.16 1.65
C LEU A 57 3.41 1.52 2.45
N ARG A 58 3.68 2.05 3.64
CA ARG A 58 4.72 1.48 4.50
C ARG A 58 4.37 0.05 4.91
N VAL A 59 3.11 -0.19 5.24
CA VAL A 59 2.65 -1.53 5.58
C VAL A 59 2.84 -2.47 4.39
N VAL A 60 2.47 -2.02 3.19
CA VAL A 60 2.63 -2.80 1.97
C VAL A 60 4.10 -3.12 1.71
N GLU A 61 4.98 -2.15 1.90
CA GLU A 61 6.42 -2.35 1.70
C GLU A 61 6.97 -3.39 2.65
N VAL A 62 6.61 -3.30 3.94
CA VAL A 62 7.09 -4.25 4.94
C VAL A 62 6.56 -5.65 4.64
N TYR A 63 5.28 -5.74 4.28
CA TYR A 63 4.65 -7.01 3.99
C TYR A 63 5.26 -7.63 2.73
N GLY A 64 5.44 -6.81 1.69
CA GLY A 64 6.06 -7.27 0.46
C GLY A 64 7.50 -7.71 0.66
N ALA A 65 8.26 -6.99 1.47
CA ALA A 65 9.64 -7.36 1.79
C ALA A 65 9.69 -8.68 2.55
N ALA A 66 8.75 -8.89 3.48
CA ALA A 66 8.69 -10.13 4.24
C ALA A 66 8.36 -11.32 3.32
N LEU A 67 7.43 -11.14 2.40
CA LEU A 67 7.08 -12.17 1.43
C LEU A 67 8.24 -12.50 0.51
N LEU A 68 8.96 -11.47 0.05
CA LEU A 68 10.11 -11.67 -0.80
C LEU A 68 11.21 -12.42 -0.09
N ALA A 69 11.48 -12.05 1.16
CA ALA A 69 12.50 -12.72 1.95
C ALA A 69 12.15 -14.21 2.15
N GLU A 70 10.89 -14.50 2.40
CA GLU A 70 10.40 -15.86 2.56
C GLU A 70 10.59 -16.66 1.27
N GLU A 71 10.25 -16.05 0.13
CA GLU A 71 10.44 -16.67 -1.18
C GLU A 71 11.91 -16.96 -1.45
N MET A 72 12.78 -16.02 -1.14
CA MET A 72 14.22 -16.20 -1.34
C MET A 72 14.77 -17.31 -0.45
N GLU A 73 14.29 -17.41 0.77
CA GLU A 73 14.69 -18.47 1.68
C GLU A 73 14.29 -19.84 1.15
N LEU A 74 13.03 -19.95 0.70
CA LEU A 74 12.53 -21.21 0.14
C LEU A 74 13.31 -21.61 -1.11
N THR A 75 13.60 -20.66 -1.99
CA THR A 75 14.39 -20.90 -3.18
C THR A 75 15.79 -21.38 -2.83
N SER A 76 16.41 -20.74 -1.86
CA SER A 76 17.75 -21.11 -1.41
C SER A 76 17.79 -22.52 -0.85
N ARG A 77 16.79 -22.88 -0.07
CA ARG A 77 16.67 -24.24 0.47
C ARG A 77 16.49 -25.26 -0.63
N TRP A 78 15.66 -24.94 -1.60
CA TRP A 78 15.43 -25.82 -2.73
C TRP A 78 16.72 -26.05 -3.52
N MET A 79 17.46 -24.99 -3.80
CA MET A 79 18.72 -25.08 -4.52
C MET A 79 19.74 -25.90 -3.76
N ALA A 80 19.83 -25.70 -2.45
CA ALA A 80 20.74 -26.46 -1.61
C ALA A 80 20.36 -27.94 -1.58
N GLY A 81 19.08 -28.25 -1.57
CA GLY A 81 18.60 -29.61 -1.53
C GLY A 81 18.74 -30.36 -2.85
N SER A 82 18.88 -29.66 -3.97
CA SER A 82 18.95 -30.29 -5.28
C SER A 82 20.36 -30.70 -5.66
N THR A 83 21.34 -30.35 -4.86
CA THR A 83 22.71 -30.80 -5.07
C THR A 83 23.00 -32.10 -4.32
#